data_73e30d022f831d9e3d1c2216010af9a7
#
_entry.id   73e30d022f831d9e3d1c2216010af9a7
#
_cell.length_a   1.000
_cell.length_b   1.000
_cell.length_c   1.000
_cell.angle_alpha   90.00
_cell.angle_beta   90.00
_cell.angle_gamma   90.00
#
_symmetry.space_group_name_H-M   'P 1'
#
loop_
_entity.id
_entity.type
_entity.pdbx_description
1 polymer ?
#
loop_
_entity_poly.entity_id
_entity_poly.type
_entity_poly.pdbx_seq_one_letter_code
_entity_poly.pdbx_strand_id
1 'polypeptide(L)'
;MLDSGARGSSTTFAENGQGDVLIAWENEAFFALQEYPGEYEIVVPSASVLCQPTVAKVDEVTQMNGTEELADAYLSFLYTDDAQRLEAQNFYRPVNKDIQKEYEASSDSRNIKEILSDGKWIVKDIDMADIGYFGGWEAATQKFFSDGGIFDKIYD
;
A
#
# COMPACT_ATOMS: atom_id res chain seq x y z
N MET A 1 -9.90 -11.88 -12.37
CA MET A 1 -9.31 -11.00 -13.42
C MET A 1 -8.06 -10.36 -12.85
N LEU A 2 -7.04 -10.18 -13.65
CA LEU A 2 -5.77 -9.56 -13.27
C LEU A 2 -5.51 -8.37 -14.19
N ASP A 3 -5.27 -7.23 -13.58
CA ASP A 3 -4.90 -6.01 -14.27
C ASP A 3 -3.40 -5.73 -14.15
N SER A 4 -2.88 -4.83 -14.96
CA SER A 4 -1.46 -4.49 -15.02
C SER A 4 -0.96 -3.60 -13.86
N GLY A 5 -1.75 -3.42 -12.81
CA GLY A 5 -1.38 -2.64 -11.64
C GLY A 5 -2.55 -2.39 -10.69
N ALA A 6 -2.23 -1.93 -9.47
CA ALA A 6 -3.21 -1.74 -8.41
C ALA A 6 -4.33 -0.77 -8.82
N ARG A 7 -3.99 0.40 -9.39
CA ARG A 7 -4.97 1.37 -9.87
C ARG A 7 -5.83 0.83 -11.00
N GLY A 8 -5.24 0.05 -11.93
CA GLY A 8 -6.00 -0.61 -12.99
C GLY A 8 -7.07 -1.55 -12.45
N SER A 9 -6.72 -2.35 -11.43
CA SER A 9 -7.67 -3.25 -10.77
C SER A 9 -8.81 -2.49 -10.09
N SER A 10 -8.49 -1.38 -9.41
CA SER A 10 -9.50 -0.53 -8.76
C SER A 10 -10.45 0.10 -9.78
N THR A 11 -9.93 0.60 -10.91
CA THR A 11 -10.73 1.14 -12.01
C THR A 11 -11.63 0.06 -12.62
N THR A 12 -11.08 -1.12 -12.91
CA THR A 12 -11.87 -2.23 -13.48
C THR A 12 -13.01 -2.65 -12.56
N PHE A 13 -12.76 -2.70 -11.26
CA PHE A 13 -13.77 -3.05 -10.27
C PHE A 13 -14.80 -1.93 -10.10
N ALA A 14 -14.35 -0.70 -9.80
CA ALA A 14 -15.23 0.39 -9.39
C ALA A 14 -15.93 1.06 -10.57
N GLU A 15 -15.22 1.36 -11.67
CA GLU A 15 -15.82 2.08 -12.81
C GLU A 15 -16.50 1.13 -13.80
N ASN A 16 -15.92 -0.05 -14.05
CA ASN A 16 -16.45 -1.00 -15.02
C ASN A 16 -17.40 -2.03 -14.39
N GLY A 17 -17.57 -2.02 -13.05
CA GLY A 17 -18.47 -2.92 -12.33
C GLY A 17 -18.13 -4.40 -12.49
N GLN A 18 -16.84 -4.74 -12.57
CA GLN A 18 -16.40 -6.11 -12.78
C GLN A 18 -15.97 -6.78 -11.50
N GLY A 19 -16.66 -7.85 -11.11
CA GLY A 19 -16.40 -8.63 -9.92
C GLY A 19 -17.22 -8.20 -8.70
N ASP A 20 -17.30 -9.08 -7.73
CA ASP A 20 -18.07 -8.86 -6.50
C ASP A 20 -17.16 -8.48 -5.33
N VAL A 21 -15.88 -8.79 -5.42
CA VAL A 21 -14.85 -8.51 -4.40
C VAL A 21 -13.55 -8.07 -5.07
N LEU A 22 -13.00 -6.97 -4.56
CA LEU A 22 -11.67 -6.50 -4.94
C LEU A 22 -10.67 -6.83 -3.82
N ILE A 23 -9.57 -7.50 -4.18
CA ILE A 23 -8.40 -7.61 -3.32
C ILE A 23 -7.41 -6.54 -3.76
N ALA A 24 -7.18 -5.55 -2.91
CA ALA A 24 -6.39 -4.37 -3.24
C ALA A 24 -5.46 -3.99 -2.09
N TRP A 25 -4.55 -3.09 -2.36
CA TRP A 25 -3.80 -2.41 -1.33
C TRP A 25 -4.72 -1.52 -0.50
N GLU A 26 -4.37 -1.33 0.75
CA GLU A 26 -5.18 -0.56 1.70
C GLU A 26 -5.50 0.85 1.20
N ASN A 27 -4.52 1.58 0.64
CA ASN A 27 -4.74 2.91 0.09
C ASN A 27 -5.75 2.92 -1.07
N GLU A 28 -5.73 1.93 -1.95
CA GLU A 28 -6.70 1.81 -3.06
C GLU A 28 -8.13 1.58 -2.53
N ALA A 29 -8.26 0.78 -1.49
CA ALA A 29 -9.56 0.54 -0.87
C ALA A 29 -10.15 1.82 -0.24
N PHE A 30 -9.33 2.63 0.44
CA PHE A 30 -9.77 3.91 0.99
C PHE A 30 -10.10 4.93 -0.10
N PHE A 31 -9.33 4.99 -1.19
CA PHE A 31 -9.66 5.83 -2.34
C PHE A 31 -10.99 5.44 -2.95
N ALA A 32 -11.27 4.15 -3.13
CA ALA A 32 -12.56 3.69 -3.64
C ALA A 32 -13.73 4.15 -2.77
N LEU A 33 -13.61 4.11 -1.44
CA LEU A 33 -14.66 4.64 -0.54
C LEU A 33 -14.82 6.16 -0.65
N GLN A 34 -13.74 6.88 -0.89
CA GLN A 34 -13.78 8.33 -1.03
C GLN A 34 -14.41 8.75 -2.36
N GLU A 35 -14.09 8.05 -3.46
CA GLU A 35 -14.61 8.32 -4.80
C GLU A 35 -16.06 7.84 -4.98
N TYR A 36 -16.45 6.75 -4.32
CA TYR A 36 -17.77 6.11 -4.44
C TYR A 36 -18.44 5.95 -3.07
N PRO A 37 -18.87 7.05 -2.42
CA PRO A 37 -19.40 7.02 -1.07
C PRO A 37 -20.67 6.17 -0.95
N GLY A 38 -20.60 5.12 -0.13
CA GLY A 38 -21.73 4.24 0.17
C GLY A 38 -21.97 3.12 -0.84
N GLU A 39 -21.12 2.98 -1.88
CA GLU A 39 -21.22 1.90 -2.86
C GLU A 39 -20.43 0.65 -2.43
N TYR A 40 -19.36 0.84 -1.66
CA TYR A 40 -18.45 -0.23 -1.24
C TYR A 40 -18.28 -0.29 0.26
N GLU A 41 -17.87 -1.45 0.73
CA GLU A 41 -17.48 -1.71 2.12
C GLU A 41 -16.08 -2.32 2.15
N ILE A 42 -15.22 -1.88 3.07
CA ILE A 42 -13.94 -2.52 3.30
C ILE A 42 -14.09 -3.61 4.35
N VAL A 43 -13.72 -4.82 3.98
CA VAL A 43 -13.57 -5.93 4.93
C VAL A 43 -12.09 -6.03 5.31
N VAL A 44 -11.77 -5.66 6.55
CA VAL A 44 -10.41 -5.74 7.07
C VAL A 44 -10.14 -7.17 7.53
N PRO A 45 -9.16 -7.88 6.92
CA PRO A 45 -8.81 -9.23 7.37
C PRO A 45 -8.08 -9.19 8.72
N SER A 46 -8.14 -10.27 9.48
CA SER A 46 -7.38 -10.42 10.73
C SER A 46 -5.88 -10.57 10.49
N ALA A 47 -5.48 -11.03 9.31
CA ALA A 47 -4.09 -11.17 8.88
C ALA A 47 -3.91 -10.65 7.46
N SER A 48 -2.78 -10.00 7.20
CA SER A 48 -2.45 -9.44 5.88
C SER A 48 -0.95 -9.44 5.63
N VAL A 49 -0.55 -8.96 4.44
CA VAL A 49 0.85 -8.81 4.07
C VAL A 49 1.24 -7.34 4.21
N LEU A 50 2.33 -7.09 4.93
CA LEU A 50 2.92 -5.76 5.03
C LEU A 50 3.69 -5.46 3.74
N CYS A 51 3.12 -4.58 2.92
CA CYS A 51 3.78 -4.08 1.72
C CYS A 51 4.64 -2.88 2.07
N GLN A 52 5.96 -3.03 1.88
CA GLN A 52 6.95 -1.99 2.15
C GLN A 52 7.70 -1.65 0.87
N PRO A 53 7.12 -0.82 -0.03
CA PRO A 53 7.81 -0.41 -1.24
C PRO A 53 9.04 0.42 -0.87
N THR A 54 10.19 0.04 -1.42
CA THR A 54 11.45 0.74 -1.20
C THR A 54 11.74 1.68 -2.35
N VAL A 55 12.31 2.84 -2.04
CA VAL A 55 12.77 3.82 -3.01
C VAL A 55 14.29 3.92 -2.93
N ALA A 56 14.94 3.87 -4.07
CA ALA A 56 16.40 4.00 -4.17
C ALA A 56 16.80 4.89 -5.33
N LYS A 57 17.91 5.58 -5.17
CA LYS A 57 18.59 6.32 -6.22
C LYS A 57 19.33 5.33 -7.13
N VAL A 58 19.29 5.56 -8.43
CA VAL A 58 20.10 4.84 -9.40
C VAL A 58 21.37 5.65 -9.65
N ASP A 59 22.46 5.28 -8.98
CA ASP A 59 23.69 6.08 -8.91
C ASP A 59 24.26 6.40 -10.31
N GLU A 60 24.36 5.43 -11.20
CA GLU A 60 24.88 5.66 -12.57
C GLU A 60 24.04 6.69 -13.33
N VAL A 61 22.71 6.67 -13.20
CA VAL A 61 21.80 7.61 -13.87
C VAL A 61 21.92 9.00 -13.28
N THR A 62 21.97 9.13 -11.96
CA THR A 62 22.08 10.43 -11.30
C THR A 62 23.42 11.09 -11.59
N GLN A 63 24.53 10.32 -11.62
CA GLN A 63 25.86 10.81 -12.01
C GLN A 63 25.88 11.29 -13.47
N MET A 64 25.33 10.49 -14.39
CA MET A 64 25.26 10.85 -15.80
C MET A 64 24.46 12.14 -16.03
N ASN A 65 23.42 12.36 -15.26
CA ASN A 65 22.53 13.53 -15.38
C ASN A 65 22.94 14.71 -14.49
N GLY A 66 23.93 14.55 -13.61
CA GLY A 66 24.32 15.58 -12.63
C GLY A 66 23.20 15.90 -11.61
N THR A 67 22.38 14.92 -11.25
CA THR A 67 21.21 15.09 -10.38
C THR A 67 21.34 14.39 -9.02
N GLU A 68 22.56 14.05 -8.61
CA GLU A 68 22.81 13.30 -7.37
C GLU A 68 22.29 14.01 -6.13
N GLU A 69 22.65 15.30 -5.97
CA GLU A 69 22.20 16.11 -4.83
C GLU A 69 20.67 16.27 -4.80
N LEU A 70 20.04 16.43 -5.96
CA LEU A 70 18.60 16.53 -6.06
C LEU A 70 17.91 15.23 -5.67
N ALA A 71 18.42 14.10 -6.11
CA ALA A 71 17.89 12.79 -5.76
C ALA A 71 18.04 12.51 -4.26
N ASP A 72 19.19 12.84 -3.67
CA ASP A 72 19.42 12.69 -2.23
C ASP A 72 18.50 13.63 -1.41
N ALA A 73 18.31 14.88 -1.86
CA ALA A 73 17.38 15.80 -1.23
C ALA A 73 15.93 15.31 -1.29
N TYR A 74 15.51 14.77 -2.44
CA TYR A 74 14.18 14.19 -2.59
C TYR A 74 13.95 12.99 -1.67
N LEU A 75 14.89 12.03 -1.64
CA LEU A 75 14.79 10.89 -0.75
C LEU A 75 14.75 11.30 0.73
N SER A 76 15.55 12.30 1.10
CA SER A 76 15.55 12.84 2.46
C SER A 76 14.22 13.53 2.80
N PHE A 77 13.60 14.22 1.83
CA PHE A 77 12.31 14.86 2.01
C PHE A 77 11.20 13.88 2.35
N LEU A 78 11.19 12.68 1.76
CA LEU A 78 10.18 11.65 2.04
C LEU A 78 10.10 11.25 3.53
N TYR A 79 11.16 11.46 4.29
CA TYR A 79 11.23 11.16 5.72
C TYR A 79 10.98 12.38 6.62
N THR A 80 10.68 13.53 6.04
CA THR A 80 10.27 14.70 6.83
C THR A 80 8.85 14.53 7.36
N ASP A 81 8.54 15.20 8.46
CA ASP A 81 7.20 15.17 9.05
C ASP A 81 6.11 15.63 8.08
N ASP A 82 6.42 16.63 7.26
CA ASP A 82 5.47 17.15 6.26
C ASP A 82 5.17 16.12 5.18
N ALA A 83 6.19 15.46 4.64
CA ALA A 83 6.01 14.39 3.65
C ALA A 83 5.24 13.21 4.25
N GLN A 84 5.58 12.80 5.47
CA GLN A 84 4.92 11.70 6.17
C GLN A 84 3.43 12.00 6.46
N ARG A 85 3.08 13.26 6.73
CA ARG A 85 1.67 13.68 6.84
C ARG A 85 0.97 13.66 5.49
N LEU A 86 1.64 14.08 4.42
CA LEU A 86 1.10 13.98 3.05
C LEU A 86 0.86 12.53 2.64
N GLU A 87 1.77 11.62 2.97
CA GLU A 87 1.59 10.18 2.76
C GLU A 87 0.35 9.68 3.49
N ALA A 88 0.19 10.02 4.78
CA ALA A 88 -0.98 9.63 5.57
C ALA A 88 -2.29 10.19 5.01
N GLN A 89 -2.29 11.43 4.54
CA GLN A 89 -3.45 12.05 3.89
C GLN A 89 -3.85 11.37 2.58
N ASN A 90 -2.93 10.64 1.97
CA ASN A 90 -3.15 9.81 0.79
C ASN A 90 -3.25 8.31 1.13
N PHE A 91 -3.60 8.00 2.37
CA PHE A 91 -3.84 6.64 2.87
C PHE A 91 -2.63 5.69 2.83
N TYR A 92 -1.41 6.24 2.80
CA TYR A 92 -0.20 5.46 3.02
C TYR A 92 0.17 5.47 4.49
N ARG A 93 0.56 4.32 5.03
CA ARG A 93 0.99 4.23 6.43
C ARG A 93 2.36 4.88 6.61
N PRO A 94 2.48 6.01 7.32
CA PRO A 94 3.75 6.68 7.52
C PRO A 94 4.71 5.80 8.33
N VAL A 95 6.01 5.86 8.02
CA VAL A 95 7.04 5.16 8.80
C VAL A 95 7.33 5.86 10.12
N ASN A 96 7.07 7.16 10.21
CA ASN A 96 7.15 7.93 11.45
C ASN A 96 6.01 7.52 12.39
N LYS A 97 6.39 6.87 13.50
CA LYS A 97 5.42 6.30 14.44
C LYS A 97 4.60 7.34 15.19
N ASP A 98 5.09 8.55 15.36
CA ASP A 98 4.33 9.61 16.02
C ASP A 98 3.28 10.20 15.07
N ILE A 99 3.63 10.40 13.80
CA ILE A 99 2.66 10.77 12.76
C ILE A 99 1.66 9.63 12.52
N GLN A 100 2.12 8.38 12.51
CA GLN A 100 1.20 7.24 12.43
C GLN A 100 0.12 7.31 13.51
N LYS A 101 0.48 7.65 14.76
CA LYS A 101 -0.46 7.80 15.87
C LYS A 101 -1.46 8.96 15.67
N GLU A 102 -1.05 10.03 14.98
CA GLU A 102 -1.97 11.13 14.63
C GLU A 102 -3.16 10.64 13.79
N TYR A 103 -2.97 9.59 12.98
CA TYR A 103 -3.95 9.01 12.05
C TYR A 103 -4.55 7.69 12.53
N GLU A 104 -4.21 7.24 13.74
CA GLU A 104 -4.79 6.01 14.27
C GLU A 104 -6.30 6.16 14.47
N ALA A 105 -7.05 5.22 13.90
CA ALA A 105 -8.47 5.09 14.14
C ALA A 105 -8.75 4.83 15.63
N SER A 106 -9.94 5.23 16.10
CA SER A 106 -10.41 4.87 17.42
C SER A 106 -10.49 3.33 17.57
N SER A 107 -10.63 2.85 18.79
CA SER A 107 -10.70 1.40 19.09
C SER A 107 -11.80 0.66 18.33
N ASP A 108 -12.81 1.36 17.82
CA ASP A 108 -13.84 0.81 16.91
C ASP A 108 -13.48 1.10 15.45
N SER A 109 -12.36 0.55 15.03
CA SER A 109 -11.77 0.74 13.71
C SER A 109 -12.57 0.18 12.53
N ARG A 110 -13.71 -0.44 12.78
CA ARG A 110 -14.58 -1.00 11.74
C ARG A 110 -15.54 0.01 11.14
N ASN A 111 -15.69 1.18 11.74
CA ASN A 111 -16.54 2.24 11.21
C ASN A 111 -15.76 3.14 10.24
N ILE A 112 -15.58 2.64 9.04
CA ILE A 112 -14.82 3.29 7.98
C ILE A 112 -15.35 4.67 7.62
N LYS A 113 -16.66 4.91 7.74
CA LYS A 113 -17.25 6.24 7.52
C LYS A 113 -16.75 7.27 8.53
N GLU A 114 -16.59 6.87 9.79
CA GLU A 114 -16.01 7.74 10.82
C GLU A 114 -14.51 7.94 10.60
N ILE A 115 -13.79 6.87 10.22
CA ILE A 115 -12.37 6.96 9.88
C ILE A 115 -12.14 8.01 8.80
N LEU A 116 -12.88 7.97 7.71
CA LEU A 116 -12.73 8.92 6.60
C LEU A 116 -13.18 10.34 6.99
N SER A 117 -14.24 10.49 7.78
CA SER A 117 -14.73 11.81 8.20
C SER A 117 -13.77 12.54 9.14
N ASP A 118 -13.07 11.78 10.00
CA ASP A 118 -12.10 12.34 10.96
C ASP A 118 -10.69 12.47 10.35
N GLY A 119 -10.47 11.99 9.14
CA GLY A 119 -9.15 11.94 8.50
C GLY A 119 -8.18 10.96 9.17
N LYS A 120 -8.66 10.13 10.08
CA LYS A 120 -7.89 9.11 10.82
C LYS A 120 -8.33 7.74 10.37
N TRP A 121 -7.43 6.99 9.75
CA TRP A 121 -7.81 5.76 9.06
C TRP A 121 -6.98 4.53 9.41
N ILE A 122 -5.88 4.67 10.13
CA ILE A 122 -4.99 3.51 10.40
C ILE A 122 -5.70 2.46 11.25
N VAL A 123 -6.03 1.35 10.61
CA VAL A 123 -6.64 0.19 11.26
C VAL A 123 -5.62 -0.53 12.11
N LYS A 124 -5.98 -0.82 13.36
CA LYS A 124 -5.16 -1.57 14.32
C LYS A 124 -5.48 -3.06 14.30
N ASP A 125 -4.65 -3.81 14.97
CA ASP A 125 -4.87 -5.23 15.29
C ASP A 125 -4.97 -6.17 14.06
N ILE A 126 -4.27 -5.80 12.98
CA ILE A 126 -4.07 -6.69 11.84
C ILE A 126 -2.73 -7.40 12.02
N ASP A 127 -2.74 -8.72 11.94
CA ASP A 127 -1.53 -9.53 11.97
C ASP A 127 -0.81 -9.41 10.61
N MET A 128 0.36 -8.78 10.59
CA MET A 128 1.07 -8.42 9.36
C MET A 128 2.27 -9.32 9.13
N ALA A 129 2.20 -10.11 8.05
CA ALA A 129 3.35 -10.86 7.55
C ALA A 129 4.24 -9.93 6.71
N ASP A 130 5.49 -9.74 7.14
CA ASP A 130 6.53 -9.06 6.35
C ASP A 130 7.32 -10.04 5.48
N ILE A 131 8.32 -9.55 4.75
CA ILE A 131 9.15 -10.39 3.88
C ILE A 131 9.95 -11.44 4.68
N GLY A 132 10.23 -11.21 5.96
CA GLY A 132 10.90 -12.16 6.84
C GLY A 132 10.08 -13.42 7.10
N TYR A 133 8.75 -13.29 7.17
CA TYR A 133 7.83 -14.43 7.27
C TYR A 133 7.97 -15.39 6.08
N PHE A 134 8.31 -14.88 4.90
CA PHE A 134 8.50 -15.66 3.67
C PHE A 134 9.95 -16.14 3.49
N GLY A 135 10.83 -15.91 4.45
CA GLY A 135 12.24 -16.31 4.41
C GLY A 135 13.16 -15.31 3.70
N GLY A 136 12.71 -14.09 3.49
CA GLY A 136 13.42 -13.04 2.76
C GLY A 136 13.13 -13.03 1.26
N TRP A 137 13.65 -12.03 0.57
CA TRP A 137 13.38 -11.82 -0.86
C TRP A 137 13.84 -12.96 -1.76
N GLU A 138 15.01 -13.54 -1.50
CA GLU A 138 15.55 -14.65 -2.30
C GLU A 138 14.66 -15.89 -2.23
N ALA A 139 14.29 -16.32 -1.01
CA ALA A 139 13.44 -17.47 -0.79
C ALA A 139 12.02 -17.25 -1.35
N ALA A 140 11.47 -16.05 -1.15
CA ALA A 140 10.17 -15.69 -1.69
C ALA A 140 10.18 -15.71 -3.22
N THR A 141 11.17 -15.09 -3.86
CA THR A 141 11.30 -15.07 -5.32
C THR A 141 11.42 -16.50 -5.88
N GLN A 142 12.27 -17.30 -5.28
CA GLN A 142 12.44 -18.69 -5.73
C GLN A 142 11.18 -19.54 -5.58
N LYS A 143 10.47 -19.37 -4.48
CA LYS A 143 9.26 -20.17 -4.19
C LYS A 143 8.05 -19.75 -5.03
N PHE A 144 7.84 -18.44 -5.20
CA PHE A 144 6.61 -17.92 -5.78
C PHE A 144 6.75 -17.56 -7.26
N PHE A 145 7.90 -17.04 -7.69
CA PHE A 145 8.06 -16.36 -8.98
C PHE A 145 9.12 -16.97 -9.91
N SER A 146 9.84 -18.03 -9.51
CA SER A 146 10.73 -18.76 -10.42
C SER A 146 9.94 -19.61 -11.39
N ASP A 147 10.56 -20.01 -12.50
CA ASP A 147 9.96 -20.91 -13.48
C ASP A 147 9.42 -22.19 -12.81
N GLY A 148 8.15 -22.46 -13.02
CA GLY A 148 7.42 -23.54 -12.34
C GLY A 148 7.09 -23.26 -10.87
N GLY A 149 7.24 -22.05 -10.43
CA GLY A 149 6.86 -21.56 -9.09
C GLY A 149 5.35 -21.58 -8.84
N ILE A 150 4.95 -21.07 -7.67
CA ILE A 150 3.53 -21.06 -7.30
C ILE A 150 2.72 -20.16 -8.23
N PHE A 151 3.31 -19.04 -8.67
CA PHE A 151 2.64 -18.07 -9.54
C PHE A 151 2.26 -18.71 -10.90
N ASP A 152 3.17 -19.43 -11.51
CA ASP A 152 2.89 -20.13 -12.79
C ASP A 152 1.72 -21.13 -12.67
N LYS A 153 1.66 -21.85 -11.54
CA LYS A 153 0.60 -22.84 -11.28
C LYS A 153 -0.80 -22.24 -11.04
N ILE A 154 -0.89 -20.95 -10.78
CA ILE A 154 -2.19 -20.26 -10.64
C ILE A 154 -2.77 -19.92 -12.02
N TYR A 155 -1.92 -19.83 -13.05
CA TYR A 155 -2.31 -19.45 -14.40
C TYR A 155 -2.45 -20.62 -15.38
N ASP A 156 -1.97 -21.79 -15.01
CA ASP A 156 -2.21 -23.03 -15.78
C ASP A 156 -3.60 -23.63 -15.44
#